data_63d774fc018427c116220e32fd70b79f
#
_entry.id   63d774fc018427c116220e32fd70b79f
#
_cell.length_a   1.000
_cell.length_b   1.000
_cell.length_c   1.000
_cell.angle_alpha   90.00
_cell.angle_beta   90.00
_cell.angle_gamma   90.00
#
_symmetry.space_group_name_H-M   'P 1'
#
loop_
_entity.id
_entity.type
_entity.pdbx_description
1 polymer ?
#
loop_
_entity_poly.entity_id
_entity_poly.type
_entity_poly.pdbx_seq_one_letter_code
_entity_poly.pdbx_strand_id
1 'polypeptide(L)'
;LAEYCRKIGAPIVPPVPIEDIIEKHLKLGIEFDDTHRLFGVPRSGLGLDPDILGAMFFDERRIVIDTSLDPEENPAKEGRYRFTLAHEGGGHWRLHSHLFAKDLAKASFLDEAAPPSVVCRSSQAKEPVEWQADFYASCLLMPRKLVMAAWDEMFPDRKPRVIAPAVPVEHPFVELPRIECRIGNFDCSETDDNVLDGVARPLAGQFLVSPIAMRIRLEKLGLLHRTVPHQRIIAGGG
;
A
#
# COMPACT_ATOMS: atom_id res chain seq x y z
N LEU A 1 -13.99 1.02 -5.80
CA LEU A 1 -14.60 1.33 -4.51
C LEU A 1 -16.00 1.93 -4.68
N ALA A 2 -16.19 2.97 -5.52
CA ALA A 2 -17.51 3.58 -5.74
C ALA A 2 -18.57 2.60 -6.28
N GLU A 3 -18.20 1.66 -7.14
CA GLU A 3 -19.08 0.59 -7.62
C GLU A 3 -19.51 -0.35 -6.48
N TYR A 4 -18.56 -0.73 -5.65
CA TYR A 4 -18.83 -1.57 -4.48
C TYR A 4 -19.77 -0.86 -3.50
N CYS A 5 -19.52 0.42 -3.16
CA CYS A 5 -20.41 1.22 -2.31
C CYS A 5 -21.84 1.27 -2.86
N ARG A 6 -22.02 1.46 -4.17
CA ARG A 6 -23.35 1.44 -4.79
C ARG A 6 -24.04 0.09 -4.67
N LYS A 7 -23.27 -1.00 -4.80
CA LYS A 7 -23.80 -2.36 -4.70
C LYS A 7 -24.27 -2.71 -3.28
N ILE A 8 -23.51 -2.29 -2.25
CA ILE A 8 -23.87 -2.56 -0.84
C ILE A 8 -24.84 -1.53 -0.26
N GLY A 9 -25.08 -0.41 -0.95
CA GLY A 9 -25.99 0.67 -0.49
C GLY A 9 -25.46 1.45 0.72
N ALA A 10 -24.16 1.39 1.04
CA ALA A 10 -23.55 2.02 2.21
C ALA A 10 -22.20 2.66 1.86
N PRO A 11 -21.81 3.74 2.56
CA PRO A 11 -20.46 4.27 2.50
C PRO A 11 -19.49 3.29 3.18
N ILE A 12 -18.24 3.28 2.72
CA ILE A 12 -17.17 2.53 3.39
C ILE A 12 -16.56 3.42 4.47
N VAL A 13 -16.33 2.82 5.61
CA VAL A 13 -15.48 3.33 6.69
C VAL A 13 -14.21 2.47 6.76
N PRO A 14 -13.07 3.02 7.25
CA PRO A 14 -11.89 2.20 7.46
C PRO A 14 -12.12 1.11 8.52
N PRO A 15 -11.53 -0.06 8.35
CA PRO A 15 -10.72 -0.51 7.22
C PRO A 15 -11.57 -0.87 6.00
N VAL A 16 -11.04 -0.64 4.79
CA VAL A 16 -11.70 -1.05 3.54
C VAL A 16 -11.83 -2.58 3.51
N PRO A 17 -13.03 -3.15 3.29
CA PRO A 17 -13.25 -4.61 3.28
C PRO A 17 -12.71 -5.23 1.99
N ILE A 18 -11.38 -5.40 1.93
CA ILE A 18 -10.69 -5.81 0.70
C ILE A 18 -11.08 -7.21 0.26
N GLU A 19 -11.22 -8.16 1.18
CA GLU A 19 -11.63 -9.53 0.91
C GLU A 19 -13.01 -9.57 0.26
N ASP A 20 -13.97 -8.84 0.81
CA ASP A 20 -15.32 -8.73 0.26
C ASP A 20 -15.31 -8.11 -1.15
N ILE A 21 -14.44 -7.14 -1.39
CA ILE A 21 -14.28 -6.54 -2.71
C ILE A 21 -13.73 -7.59 -3.70
N ILE A 22 -12.72 -8.34 -3.31
CA ILE A 22 -12.10 -9.35 -4.14
C ILE A 22 -13.07 -10.50 -4.42
N GLU A 23 -13.61 -11.11 -3.39
CA GLU A 23 -14.44 -12.32 -3.54
C GLU A 23 -15.86 -12.01 -4.03
N LYS A 24 -16.55 -11.04 -3.37
CA LYS A 24 -17.98 -10.81 -3.62
C LYS A 24 -18.24 -9.84 -4.76
N HIS A 25 -17.32 -8.90 -5.03
CA HIS A 25 -17.50 -7.91 -6.09
C HIS A 25 -16.74 -8.28 -7.37
N LEU A 26 -15.47 -8.63 -7.27
CA LEU A 26 -14.63 -9.01 -8.42
C LEU A 26 -14.78 -10.48 -8.79
N LYS A 27 -15.31 -11.33 -7.90
CA LYS A 27 -15.50 -12.77 -8.11
C LYS A 27 -14.18 -13.50 -8.37
N LEU A 28 -13.17 -13.18 -7.55
CA LEU A 28 -11.88 -13.85 -7.55
C LEU A 28 -11.78 -14.77 -6.33
N GLY A 29 -11.17 -15.93 -6.50
CA GLY A 29 -10.80 -16.82 -5.40
C GLY A 29 -9.55 -16.31 -4.70
N ILE A 30 -9.45 -16.54 -3.39
CA ILE A 30 -8.25 -16.27 -2.59
C ILE A 30 -7.79 -17.60 -2.02
N GLU A 31 -6.52 -17.92 -2.21
CA GLU A 31 -5.88 -19.14 -1.72
C GLU A 31 -4.54 -18.82 -1.08
N PHE A 32 -4.15 -19.60 -0.08
CA PHE A 32 -2.82 -19.55 0.52
C PHE A 32 -2.00 -20.77 0.10
N ASP A 33 -0.79 -20.56 -0.39
CA ASP A 33 0.17 -21.63 -0.70
C ASP A 33 1.62 -21.14 -0.46
N ASP A 34 2.56 -22.06 -0.44
CA ASP A 34 3.99 -21.75 -0.48
C ASP A 34 4.36 -21.29 -1.90
N THR A 35 4.39 -19.98 -2.11
CA THR A 35 4.64 -19.38 -3.42
C THR A 35 6.03 -19.73 -3.95
N HIS A 36 7.04 -19.89 -3.09
CA HIS A 36 8.39 -20.28 -3.51
C HIS A 36 8.43 -21.70 -4.05
N ARG A 37 7.70 -22.62 -3.41
CA ARG A 37 7.54 -24.00 -3.90
C ARG A 37 6.73 -24.01 -5.21
N LEU A 38 5.66 -23.24 -5.26
CA LEU A 38 4.76 -23.18 -6.42
C LEU A 38 5.50 -22.70 -7.69
N PHE A 39 6.40 -21.72 -7.54
CA PHE A 39 7.14 -21.16 -8.67
C PHE A 39 8.59 -21.67 -8.79
N GLY A 40 8.99 -22.64 -7.98
CA GLY A 40 10.33 -23.21 -8.03
C GLY A 40 11.44 -22.21 -7.70
N VAL A 41 11.14 -21.15 -6.95
CA VAL A 41 12.10 -20.10 -6.55
C VAL A 41 12.66 -20.46 -5.17
N PRO A 42 14.00 -20.54 -5.01
CA PRO A 42 14.57 -20.81 -3.71
C PRO A 42 14.27 -19.68 -2.73
N ARG A 43 13.92 -20.01 -1.48
CA ARG A 43 13.83 -19.02 -0.41
C ARG A 43 15.22 -18.49 -0.11
N SER A 44 15.38 -17.18 -0.03
CA SER A 44 16.65 -16.58 0.38
C SER A 44 16.98 -17.00 1.81
N GLY A 45 18.18 -17.59 2.01
CA GLY A 45 18.54 -18.37 3.20
C GLY A 45 18.75 -17.63 4.52
N LEU A 46 18.25 -16.42 4.71
CA LEU A 46 18.48 -15.59 5.90
C LEU A 46 17.20 -15.23 6.67
N GLY A 47 16.09 -15.97 6.50
CA GLY A 47 14.85 -15.66 7.21
C GLY A 47 14.22 -14.32 6.81
N LEU A 48 14.64 -13.77 5.67
CA LEU A 48 14.01 -12.61 5.07
C LEU A 48 12.62 -13.00 4.53
N ASP A 49 11.73 -12.03 4.49
CA ASP A 49 10.42 -12.21 3.89
C ASP A 49 10.53 -12.79 2.46
N PRO A 50 9.56 -13.60 2.04
CA PRO A 50 9.57 -14.18 0.71
C PRO A 50 9.63 -13.10 -0.37
N ASP A 51 10.37 -13.35 -1.45
CA ASP A 51 10.42 -12.46 -2.60
C ASP A 51 9.08 -12.44 -3.36
N ILE A 52 8.38 -13.59 -3.38
CA ILE A 52 7.05 -13.73 -3.98
C ILE A 52 6.00 -13.73 -2.89
N LEU A 53 5.24 -12.64 -2.80
CA LEU A 53 4.20 -12.45 -1.79
C LEU A 53 2.82 -12.85 -2.28
N GLY A 54 2.58 -12.78 -3.57
CA GLY A 54 1.34 -13.13 -4.20
C GLY A 54 1.51 -13.36 -5.69
N ALA A 55 0.47 -13.93 -6.29
CA ALA A 55 0.39 -14.14 -7.73
C ALA A 55 -1.06 -14.14 -8.22
N MET A 56 -1.30 -13.52 -9.37
CA MET A 56 -2.59 -13.49 -10.04
C MET A 56 -2.65 -14.53 -11.15
N PHE A 57 -3.62 -15.46 -11.08
CA PHE A 57 -3.95 -16.44 -12.09
C PHE A 57 -5.22 -15.98 -12.83
N PHE A 58 -5.04 -15.33 -13.97
CA PHE A 58 -6.15 -14.67 -14.69
C PHE A 58 -7.19 -15.64 -15.21
N ASP A 59 -6.77 -16.78 -15.76
CA ASP A 59 -7.68 -17.80 -16.31
C ASP A 59 -8.54 -18.45 -15.24
N GLU A 60 -7.93 -18.75 -14.10
CA GLU A 60 -8.58 -19.39 -12.99
C GLU A 60 -9.35 -18.38 -12.11
N ARG A 61 -9.19 -17.08 -12.37
CA ARG A 61 -9.75 -15.99 -11.54
C ARG A 61 -9.39 -16.16 -10.07
N ARG A 62 -8.12 -16.47 -9.80
CA ARG A 62 -7.61 -16.85 -8.49
C ARG A 62 -6.37 -16.05 -8.15
N ILE A 63 -6.30 -15.62 -6.90
CA ILE A 63 -5.13 -15.00 -6.28
C ILE A 63 -4.53 -16.01 -5.33
N VAL A 64 -3.24 -16.27 -5.44
CA VAL A 64 -2.48 -17.04 -4.47
C VAL A 64 -1.64 -16.08 -3.64
N ILE A 65 -1.75 -16.18 -2.32
CA ILE A 65 -0.98 -15.41 -1.35
C ILE A 65 -0.02 -16.35 -0.63
N ASP A 66 1.21 -15.91 -0.36
CA ASP A 66 2.16 -16.73 0.38
C ASP A 66 1.66 -17.01 1.81
N THR A 67 1.75 -18.28 2.23
CA THR A 67 1.30 -18.73 3.56
C THR A 67 1.91 -17.94 4.72
N SER A 68 3.11 -17.37 4.54
CA SER A 68 3.72 -16.52 5.56
C SER A 68 2.95 -15.22 5.84
N LEU A 69 2.01 -14.86 4.97
CA LEU A 69 1.13 -13.69 5.12
C LEU A 69 -0.26 -14.03 5.65
N ASP A 70 -0.55 -15.30 5.93
CA ASP A 70 -1.86 -15.70 6.48
C ASP A 70 -2.11 -14.96 7.81
N PRO A 71 -3.15 -14.11 7.88
CA PRO A 71 -3.44 -13.33 9.09
C PRO A 71 -3.90 -14.18 10.26
N GLU A 72 -4.41 -15.40 10.03
CA GLU A 72 -4.76 -16.33 11.11
C GLU A 72 -3.51 -16.87 11.81
N GLU A 73 -2.44 -17.12 11.05
CA GLU A 73 -1.16 -17.60 11.59
C GLU A 73 -0.24 -16.44 12.00
N ASN A 74 -0.28 -15.33 11.27
CA ASN A 74 0.63 -14.19 11.41
C ASN A 74 -0.13 -12.85 11.48
N PRO A 75 -0.89 -12.55 12.56
CA PRO A 75 -1.68 -11.31 12.66
C PRO A 75 -0.86 -10.03 12.50
N ALA A 76 0.43 -10.05 12.86
CA ALA A 76 1.34 -8.92 12.70
C ALA A 76 1.59 -8.54 11.22
N LYS A 77 1.34 -9.46 10.30
CA LYS A 77 1.50 -9.27 8.85
C LYS A 77 0.18 -8.92 8.13
N GLU A 78 -0.92 -8.76 8.85
CA GLU A 78 -2.24 -8.46 8.26
C GLU A 78 -2.18 -7.27 7.28
N GLY A 79 -1.53 -6.18 7.66
CA GLY A 79 -1.39 -5.02 6.77
C GLY A 79 -0.65 -5.34 5.47
N ARG A 80 0.31 -6.25 5.50
CA ARG A 80 1.04 -6.72 4.31
C ARG A 80 0.17 -7.65 3.46
N TYR A 81 -0.51 -8.61 4.09
CA TYR A 81 -1.51 -9.46 3.44
C TYR A 81 -2.53 -8.62 2.66
N ARG A 82 -3.18 -7.67 3.33
CA ARG A 82 -4.20 -6.80 2.73
C ARG A 82 -3.65 -5.98 1.56
N PHE A 83 -2.40 -5.50 1.69
CA PHE A 83 -1.75 -4.77 0.61
C PHE A 83 -1.47 -5.67 -0.59
N THR A 84 -0.94 -6.88 -0.38
CA THR A 84 -0.70 -7.87 -1.45
C THR A 84 -2.02 -8.25 -2.13
N LEU A 85 -3.08 -8.52 -1.38
CA LEU A 85 -4.39 -8.83 -1.93
C LEU A 85 -4.96 -7.68 -2.78
N ALA A 86 -4.81 -6.43 -2.33
CA ALA A 86 -5.24 -5.25 -3.09
C ALA A 86 -4.38 -5.02 -4.34
N HIS A 87 -3.09 -5.36 -4.28
CA HIS A 87 -2.16 -5.30 -5.40
C HIS A 87 -2.54 -6.29 -6.51
N GLU A 88 -2.75 -7.56 -6.16
CA GLU A 88 -3.13 -8.60 -7.12
C GLU A 88 -4.54 -8.38 -7.70
N GLY A 89 -5.55 -8.31 -6.84
CA GLY A 89 -6.94 -8.22 -7.26
C GLY A 89 -7.36 -6.81 -7.68
N GLY A 90 -6.87 -5.79 -7.01
CA GLY A 90 -7.13 -4.39 -7.36
C GLY A 90 -6.25 -3.92 -8.51
N GLY A 91 -4.95 -4.08 -8.38
CA GLY A 91 -3.95 -3.65 -9.35
C GLY A 91 -3.96 -4.51 -10.60
N HIS A 92 -3.40 -5.70 -10.52
CA HIS A 92 -3.20 -6.54 -11.71
C HIS A 92 -4.52 -6.94 -12.37
N TRP A 93 -5.48 -7.45 -11.64
CA TRP A 93 -6.75 -7.83 -12.24
C TRP A 93 -7.49 -6.66 -12.91
N ARG A 94 -7.59 -5.51 -12.25
CA ARG A 94 -8.37 -4.37 -12.76
C ARG A 94 -7.66 -3.55 -13.82
N LEU A 95 -6.34 -3.39 -13.71
CA LEU A 95 -5.57 -2.52 -14.62
C LEU A 95 -4.92 -3.32 -15.75
N HIS A 96 -4.47 -4.54 -15.49
CA HIS A 96 -3.56 -5.25 -16.38
C HIS A 96 -4.15 -6.49 -17.03
N SER A 97 -5.35 -6.95 -16.65
CA SER A 97 -5.97 -8.14 -17.24
C SER A 97 -6.00 -8.13 -18.79
N HIS A 98 -6.19 -6.95 -19.39
CA HIS A 98 -6.20 -6.80 -20.84
C HIS A 98 -4.83 -7.01 -21.50
N LEU A 99 -3.73 -6.82 -20.77
CA LEU A 99 -2.37 -7.08 -21.26
C LEU A 99 -2.13 -8.59 -21.32
N PHE A 100 -2.51 -9.30 -20.27
CA PHE A 100 -2.28 -10.73 -20.12
C PHE A 100 -3.26 -11.59 -20.90
N ALA A 101 -4.49 -11.13 -21.12
CA ALA A 101 -5.46 -11.83 -21.97
C ALA A 101 -4.96 -12.07 -23.41
N LYS A 102 -4.10 -11.20 -23.93
CA LYS A 102 -3.50 -11.37 -25.26
C LYS A 102 -2.40 -12.42 -25.28
N ASP A 103 -1.65 -12.54 -24.20
CA ASP A 103 -0.55 -13.50 -24.10
C ASP A 103 -1.10 -14.91 -23.86
N LEU A 104 -2.19 -15.06 -23.10
CA LEU A 104 -2.92 -16.31 -22.94
C LEU A 104 -3.50 -16.83 -24.24
N ALA A 105 -4.09 -15.96 -25.06
CA ALA A 105 -4.58 -16.36 -26.39
C ALA A 105 -3.46 -16.88 -27.29
N LYS A 106 -2.22 -16.43 -27.12
CA LYS A 106 -1.05 -16.95 -27.85
C LYS A 106 -0.53 -18.26 -27.26
N ALA A 107 -0.50 -18.40 -25.94
CA ALA A 107 -0.02 -19.59 -25.25
C ALA A 107 -0.93 -20.81 -25.50
N SER A 108 -2.25 -20.62 -25.59
CA SER A 108 -3.21 -21.69 -25.87
C SER A 108 -3.03 -22.36 -27.24
N PHE A 109 -2.28 -21.73 -28.16
CA PHE A 109 -1.92 -22.35 -29.45
C PHE A 109 -0.68 -23.27 -29.37
N LEU A 110 0.05 -23.26 -28.24
CA LEU A 110 1.35 -23.97 -28.15
C LEU A 110 1.33 -25.18 -27.21
N ASP A 111 0.16 -25.57 -26.68
CA ASP A 111 -0.07 -26.79 -25.85
C ASP A 111 0.89 -26.95 -24.63
N GLU A 112 1.49 -25.85 -24.16
CA GLU A 112 2.27 -25.80 -22.93
C GLU A 112 1.39 -25.30 -21.79
N ALA A 113 1.47 -25.97 -20.62
CA ALA A 113 0.82 -25.50 -19.41
C ALA A 113 1.21 -24.02 -19.17
N ALA A 114 0.26 -23.11 -19.38
CA ALA A 114 0.54 -21.69 -19.31
C ALA A 114 1.05 -21.35 -17.90
N PRO A 115 2.23 -20.74 -17.78
CA PRO A 115 2.71 -20.26 -16.48
C PRO A 115 1.72 -19.21 -15.93
N PRO A 116 1.68 -19.01 -14.61
CA PRO A 116 0.85 -17.96 -14.01
C PRO A 116 1.16 -16.62 -14.68
N SER A 117 0.10 -15.89 -15.00
CA SER A 117 0.20 -14.72 -15.86
C SER A 117 0.97 -13.56 -15.24
N VAL A 118 0.99 -13.45 -13.91
CA VAL A 118 1.80 -12.46 -13.18
C VAL A 118 2.22 -13.03 -11.83
N VAL A 119 3.49 -12.86 -11.52
CA VAL A 119 4.07 -13.16 -10.22
C VAL A 119 4.62 -11.86 -9.65
N CYS A 120 4.02 -11.37 -8.58
CA CYS A 120 4.53 -10.20 -7.86
C CYS A 120 5.79 -10.56 -7.09
N ARG A 121 6.94 -10.01 -7.52
CA ARG A 121 8.22 -10.12 -6.83
C ARG A 121 8.60 -8.81 -6.19
N SER A 122 8.98 -8.86 -4.93
CA SER A 122 9.50 -7.68 -4.22
C SER A 122 10.70 -7.05 -4.93
N SER A 123 11.51 -7.86 -5.63
CA SER A 123 12.65 -7.41 -6.43
C SER A 123 12.28 -6.63 -7.70
N GLN A 124 11.04 -6.76 -8.20
CA GLN A 124 10.53 -6.14 -9.44
C GLN A 124 9.70 -4.87 -9.21
N ALA A 125 9.58 -4.40 -7.99
CA ALA A 125 8.75 -3.24 -7.62
C ALA A 125 9.02 -1.93 -8.39
N LYS A 126 10.09 -1.86 -9.20
CA LYS A 126 10.43 -0.70 -10.04
C LYS A 126 9.83 -0.77 -11.45
N GLU A 127 9.28 -1.90 -11.85
CA GLU A 127 8.64 -2.00 -13.15
C GLU A 127 7.35 -1.17 -13.20
N PRO A 128 7.03 -0.53 -14.34
CA PRO A 128 5.84 0.33 -14.44
C PRO A 128 4.54 -0.36 -14.06
N VAL A 129 4.40 -1.64 -14.39
CA VAL A 129 3.21 -2.45 -14.09
C VAL A 129 3.06 -2.66 -12.58
N GLU A 130 4.15 -3.03 -11.91
CA GLU A 130 4.19 -3.21 -10.46
C GLU A 130 3.93 -1.89 -9.73
N TRP A 131 4.57 -0.81 -10.16
CA TRP A 131 4.33 0.51 -9.59
C TRP A 131 2.86 0.93 -9.71
N GLN A 132 2.21 0.65 -10.84
CA GLN A 132 0.79 0.96 -11.02
C GLN A 132 -0.09 0.14 -10.09
N ALA A 133 0.21 -1.15 -9.91
CA ALA A 133 -0.50 -2.03 -8.99
C ALA A 133 -0.33 -1.58 -7.54
N ASP A 134 0.88 -1.23 -7.11
CA ASP A 134 1.17 -0.65 -5.80
C ASP A 134 0.41 0.65 -5.55
N PHE A 135 0.44 1.55 -6.54
CA PHE A 135 -0.28 2.81 -6.44
C PHE A 135 -1.79 2.61 -6.33
N TYR A 136 -2.33 1.67 -7.10
CA TYR A 136 -3.74 1.30 -7.04
C TYR A 136 -4.10 0.72 -5.66
N ALA A 137 -3.32 -0.24 -5.16
CA ALA A 137 -3.51 -0.84 -3.84
C ALA A 137 -3.50 0.21 -2.72
N SER A 138 -2.53 1.11 -2.75
CA SER A 138 -2.44 2.24 -1.82
C SER A 138 -3.69 3.13 -1.89
N CYS A 139 -4.18 3.44 -3.07
CA CYS A 139 -5.38 4.27 -3.24
C CYS A 139 -6.67 3.54 -2.83
N LEU A 140 -6.73 2.23 -3.02
CA LEU A 140 -7.89 1.40 -2.66
C LEU A 140 -8.01 1.24 -1.15
N LEU A 141 -6.92 0.85 -0.48
CA LEU A 141 -6.91 0.64 0.98
C LEU A 141 -6.94 1.94 1.78
N MET A 142 -6.33 3.00 1.25
CA MET A 142 -6.23 4.32 1.88
C MET A 142 -6.83 5.41 0.97
N PRO A 143 -8.16 5.41 0.76
CA PRO A 143 -8.84 6.39 -0.09
C PRO A 143 -8.61 7.81 0.45
N ARG A 144 -8.24 8.73 -0.44
CA ARG A 144 -7.89 10.11 -0.05
C ARG A 144 -8.91 10.74 0.90
N LYS A 145 -10.20 10.63 0.59
CA LYS A 145 -11.27 11.25 1.41
C LYS A 145 -11.30 10.70 2.83
N LEU A 146 -11.11 9.38 2.99
CA LEU A 146 -11.12 8.74 4.30
C LEU A 146 -9.84 9.09 5.08
N VAL A 147 -8.67 9.10 4.42
CA VAL A 147 -7.42 9.50 5.06
C VAL A 147 -7.47 10.97 5.49
N MET A 148 -7.98 11.86 4.65
CA MET A 148 -8.14 13.29 5.02
C MET A 148 -9.07 13.46 6.21
N ALA A 149 -10.20 12.75 6.25
CA ALA A 149 -11.14 12.82 7.38
C ALA A 149 -10.50 12.31 8.68
N ALA A 150 -9.80 11.18 8.63
CA ALA A 150 -9.10 10.64 9.79
C ALA A 150 -7.93 11.54 10.25
N TRP A 151 -7.25 12.18 9.30
CA TRP A 151 -6.23 13.19 9.62
C TRP A 151 -6.81 14.40 10.33
N ASP A 152 -7.94 14.94 9.83
CA ASP A 152 -8.63 16.08 10.42
C ASP A 152 -9.18 15.78 11.82
N GLU A 153 -9.56 14.54 12.08
CA GLU A 153 -9.95 14.07 13.41
C GLU A 153 -8.74 13.98 14.36
N MET A 154 -7.61 13.46 13.86
CA MET A 154 -6.38 13.34 14.64
C MET A 154 -5.73 14.70 14.91
N PHE A 155 -5.83 15.64 13.96
CA PHE A 155 -5.28 16.98 14.03
C PHE A 155 -6.36 18.04 13.75
N PRO A 156 -7.04 18.56 14.79
CA PRO A 156 -8.17 19.48 14.64
C PRO A 156 -7.84 20.80 13.92
N ASP A 157 -6.57 21.21 13.89
CA ASP A 157 -6.11 22.38 13.13
C ASP A 157 -6.01 22.08 11.61
N ARG A 158 -6.17 20.83 11.17
CA ARG A 158 -6.17 20.35 9.78
C ARG A 158 -4.91 20.72 8.99
N LYS A 159 -3.82 21.05 9.67
CA LYS A 159 -2.59 21.47 9.01
C LYS A 159 -1.69 20.26 8.73
N PRO A 160 -0.93 20.28 7.63
CA PRO A 160 0.17 19.35 7.43
C PRO A 160 1.18 19.40 8.57
N ARG A 161 1.89 18.32 8.79
CA ARG A 161 2.97 18.22 9.78
C ARG A 161 4.32 18.13 9.09
N VAL A 162 5.28 18.83 9.64
CA VAL A 162 6.68 18.72 9.22
C VAL A 162 7.45 18.09 10.35
N ILE A 163 8.13 17.01 10.07
CA ILE A 163 9.07 16.38 10.98
C ILE A 163 10.45 16.79 10.51
N ALA A 164 10.95 17.89 11.07
CA ALA A 164 12.31 18.32 10.85
C ALA A 164 13.22 17.62 11.87
N PRO A 165 14.45 17.24 11.50
CA PRO A 165 15.46 16.84 12.46
C PRO A 165 15.64 17.95 13.49
N ALA A 166 16.02 17.60 14.72
CA ALA A 166 16.12 18.50 15.88
C ALA A 166 17.18 19.61 15.75
N VAL A 167 17.67 19.90 14.56
CA VAL A 167 18.61 21.01 14.28
C VAL A 167 17.79 22.29 14.10
N PRO A 168 18.07 23.35 14.84
CA PRO A 168 17.40 24.64 14.68
C PRO A 168 17.77 25.24 13.32
N VAL A 169 16.94 25.05 12.31
CA VAL A 169 17.00 25.87 11.10
C VAL A 169 16.04 27.04 11.35
N GLU A 170 16.57 28.19 11.63
CA GLU A 170 15.80 29.42 11.68
C GLU A 170 15.28 29.74 10.29
N HIS A 171 14.06 29.33 9.99
CA HIS A 171 13.31 29.83 8.84
C HIS A 171 12.32 30.88 9.29
N PRO A 172 12.53 32.15 8.95
CA PRO A 172 11.76 33.28 9.53
C PRO A 172 10.31 33.42 9.01
N PHE A 173 9.84 32.53 8.10
CA PHE A 173 8.58 32.77 7.37
C PHE A 173 7.60 31.61 7.30
N VAL A 174 7.83 30.49 7.99
CA VAL A 174 6.88 29.34 7.89
C VAL A 174 6.55 28.81 9.28
N GLU A 175 5.42 29.24 9.82
CA GLU A 175 4.80 28.64 11.03
C GLU A 175 4.01 27.38 10.63
N LEU A 176 4.69 26.29 10.31
CA LEU A 176 4.04 24.98 10.31
C LEU A 176 4.19 24.36 11.70
N PRO A 177 3.11 23.78 12.27
CA PRO A 177 3.19 23.12 13.56
C PRO A 177 4.21 21.98 13.52
N ARG A 178 5.27 22.11 14.30
CA ARG A 178 6.27 21.07 14.51
C ARG A 178 5.69 20.06 15.48
N ILE A 179 5.82 18.78 15.17
CA ILE A 179 5.65 17.75 16.18
C ILE A 179 6.97 17.70 16.93
N GLU A 180 7.03 18.33 18.11
CA GLU A 180 8.12 18.05 19.03
C GLU A 180 7.99 16.57 19.41
N CYS A 181 9.03 15.80 19.13
CA CYS A 181 9.10 14.38 19.47
C CYS A 181 9.21 14.23 21.00
N ARG A 182 8.11 14.44 21.73
CA ARG A 182 7.93 14.04 23.12
C ARG A 182 7.03 12.82 23.21
N ILE A 183 7.46 11.74 22.60
CA ILE A 183 6.89 10.43 22.88
C ILE A 183 7.99 9.61 23.55
N GLY A 184 8.01 9.68 24.92
CA GLY A 184 8.84 8.81 25.76
C GLY A 184 10.33 8.79 25.35
N ASN A 185 11.24 8.36 26.19
CA ASN A 185 12.68 8.26 26.03
C ASN A 185 13.21 7.69 24.69
N PHE A 186 12.80 8.24 23.54
CA PHE A 186 13.40 7.92 22.24
C PHE A 186 14.61 8.81 22.03
N ASP A 187 15.76 8.17 21.95
CA ASP A 187 17.02 8.77 21.54
C ASP A 187 16.86 9.26 20.09
N CYS A 188 17.02 10.56 19.82
CA CYS A 188 16.86 11.19 18.50
C CYS A 188 17.96 10.79 17.49
N SER A 189 18.70 9.71 17.73
CA SER A 189 19.62 9.07 16.80
C SER A 189 18.91 8.05 15.87
N GLU A 190 17.64 7.73 16.11
CA GLU A 190 16.87 6.90 15.20
C GLU A 190 16.53 7.65 13.92
N THR A 191 16.65 6.96 12.80
CA THR A 191 16.43 7.50 11.45
C THR A 191 15.09 8.24 11.36
N ASP A 192 15.03 9.34 10.62
CA ASP A 192 13.81 10.15 10.36
C ASP A 192 12.59 9.29 9.99
N ASP A 193 12.82 8.11 9.40
CA ASP A 193 11.79 7.16 9.01
C ASP A 193 11.03 6.57 10.19
N ASN A 194 11.70 6.20 11.29
CA ASN A 194 11.05 5.63 12.47
C ASN A 194 10.12 6.63 13.14
N VAL A 195 10.51 7.89 13.16
CA VAL A 195 9.69 8.99 13.72
C VAL A 195 8.44 9.21 12.86
N LEU A 196 8.62 9.24 11.54
CA LEU A 196 7.53 9.41 10.58
C LEU A 196 6.55 8.22 10.63
N ASP A 197 7.07 7.00 10.76
CA ASP A 197 6.25 5.79 10.93
C ASP A 197 5.49 5.83 12.27
N GLY A 198 6.09 6.38 13.32
CA GLY A 198 5.45 6.61 14.62
C GLY A 198 4.21 7.52 14.50
N VAL A 199 4.30 8.62 13.74
CA VAL A 199 3.17 9.53 13.47
C VAL A 199 2.09 8.85 12.62
N ALA A 200 2.48 8.00 11.68
CA ALA A 200 1.54 7.28 10.82
C ALA A 200 0.83 6.12 11.52
N ARG A 201 1.41 5.58 12.60
CA ARG A 201 0.95 4.36 13.28
C ARG A 201 -0.52 4.37 13.71
N PRO A 202 -1.09 5.43 14.34
CA PRO A 202 -2.50 5.43 14.72
C PRO A 202 -3.44 5.27 13.51
N LEU A 203 -3.15 6.02 12.43
CA LEU A 203 -3.92 5.91 11.19
C LEU A 203 -3.70 4.55 10.50
N ALA A 204 -2.48 4.04 10.52
CA ALA A 204 -2.18 2.71 9.99
C ALA A 204 -3.03 1.62 10.67
N GLY A 205 -3.19 1.68 12.00
CA GLY A 205 -4.07 0.80 12.76
C GLY A 205 -5.54 0.92 12.35
N GLN A 206 -6.02 2.15 12.17
CA GLN A 206 -7.41 2.38 11.74
C GLN A 206 -7.70 1.81 10.34
N PHE A 207 -6.73 1.86 9.43
CA PHE A 207 -6.88 1.38 8.05
C PHE A 207 -6.42 -0.07 7.85
N LEU A 208 -5.88 -0.72 8.89
CA LEU A 208 -5.26 -2.04 8.85
C LEU A 208 -4.22 -2.16 7.71
N VAL A 209 -3.27 -1.23 7.70
CA VAL A 209 -2.12 -1.20 6.80
C VAL A 209 -0.83 -1.06 7.61
N SER A 210 0.32 -1.30 6.97
CA SER A 210 1.60 -1.08 7.67
C SER A 210 1.85 0.42 7.93
N PRO A 211 2.53 0.79 9.04
CA PRO A 211 2.92 2.19 9.30
C PRO A 211 3.68 2.81 8.13
N ILE A 212 4.57 2.07 7.48
CA ILE A 212 5.33 2.50 6.30
C ILE A 212 4.39 2.84 5.14
N ALA A 213 3.40 1.98 4.84
CA ALA A 213 2.44 2.24 3.77
C ALA A 213 1.61 3.50 4.05
N MET A 214 1.15 3.67 5.30
CA MET A 214 0.41 4.87 5.71
C MET A 214 1.29 6.12 5.63
N ARG A 215 2.54 6.08 6.10
CA ARG A 215 3.49 7.18 5.99
C ARG A 215 3.66 7.64 4.56
N ILE A 216 3.98 6.70 3.65
CA ILE A 216 4.14 7.00 2.22
C ILE A 216 2.86 7.63 1.65
N ARG A 217 1.69 7.15 2.09
CA ARG A 217 0.42 7.72 1.66
C ARG A 217 0.22 9.15 2.15
N LEU A 218 0.52 9.43 3.42
CA LEU A 218 0.44 10.77 4.02
C LEU A 218 1.40 11.75 3.34
N GLU A 219 2.63 11.32 3.05
CA GLU A 219 3.61 12.12 2.30
C GLU A 219 3.09 12.48 0.90
N LYS A 220 2.54 11.50 0.17
CA LYS A 220 1.95 11.71 -1.17
C LYS A 220 0.70 12.59 -1.16
N LEU A 221 -0.03 12.62 -0.06
CA LEU A 221 -1.19 13.51 0.12
C LEU A 221 -0.80 14.91 0.59
N GLY A 222 0.48 15.15 0.90
CA GLY A 222 0.98 16.42 1.40
C GLY A 222 0.55 16.71 2.84
N LEU A 223 0.23 15.68 3.62
CA LEU A 223 -0.14 15.79 5.03
C LEU A 223 1.07 15.66 5.95
N LEU A 224 2.10 14.94 5.51
CA LEU A 224 3.32 14.70 6.25
C LEU A 224 4.53 15.09 5.39
N HIS A 225 5.47 15.83 5.93
CA HIS A 225 6.64 16.32 5.21
C HIS A 225 7.92 16.05 6.02
N ARG A 226 9.00 15.66 5.32
CA ARG A 226 10.34 15.48 5.90
C ARG A 226 11.08 16.79 6.07
N THR A 227 10.78 17.75 5.21
CA THR A 227 11.38 19.09 5.19
C THR A 227 10.30 20.12 4.95
N VAL A 228 10.56 21.36 5.37
CA VAL A 228 9.64 22.47 5.07
C VAL A 228 9.51 22.61 3.55
N PRO A 229 8.30 22.53 3.00
CA PRO A 229 8.11 22.73 1.56
C PRO A 229 8.55 24.15 1.16
N HIS A 230 9.39 24.28 0.13
CA HIS A 230 9.71 25.59 -0.42
C HIS A 230 8.43 26.23 -0.98
N GLN A 231 8.08 27.40 -0.47
CA GLN A 231 6.98 28.17 -1.00
C GLN A 231 7.36 28.64 -2.41
N ARG A 232 6.65 28.15 -3.43
CA ARG A 232 6.79 28.71 -4.78
C ARG A 232 6.22 30.12 -4.74
N ILE A 233 7.08 31.12 -4.75
CA ILE A 233 6.68 32.50 -5.03
C ILE A 233 6.20 32.48 -6.48
N ILE A 234 4.89 32.56 -6.67
CA ILE A 234 4.34 32.89 -7.98
C ILE A 234 4.71 34.35 -8.17
N ALA A 235 5.80 34.60 -8.90
CA ALA A 235 6.10 35.95 -9.37
C ALA A 235 4.93 36.39 -10.22
N GLY A 236 4.08 37.27 -9.64
CA GLY A 236 3.02 37.92 -10.38
C GLY A 236 3.67 38.67 -11.54
N GLY A 237 3.45 38.16 -12.75
CA GLY A 237 3.81 38.89 -13.96
C GLY A 237 2.99 40.18 -13.97
N GLY A 238 3.71 41.28 -13.96
CA GLY A 238 3.17 42.61 -14.27
C GLY A 238 2.87 42.75 -15.76
#